data_8940fb237f6fc5e29d20b349c17366d1
#
_entry.id   8940fb237f6fc5e29d20b349c17366d1
#
_cell.length_a   1.000
_cell.length_b   1.000
_cell.length_c   1.000
_cell.angle_alpha   90.00
_cell.angle_beta   90.00
_cell.angle_gamma   90.00
#
_symmetry.space_group_name_H-M   'P 1'
#
loop_
_entity.id
_entity.type
_entity.pdbx_description
1 polymer ?
#
loop_
_entity_poly.entity_id
_entity_poly.type
_entity_poly.pdbx_seq_one_letter_code
_entity_poly.pdbx_strand_id
1 'polypeptide(L)'
;MYAIRLELVPPPVADGCPEAAGAGPVRALLLRLPLDGARVCHARVREDGDGLVAVCFLTSSSLLAAEWALRAGARALVGPEGPLAGWSVARCEADPWFALGRWQDRARS
;
A
#
# COMPACT_ATOMS: atom_id res chain seq x y z
N MET A 1 4.86 9.28 12.31
CA MET A 1 4.70 8.63 11.01
C MET A 1 4.52 7.13 11.20
N TYR A 2 3.60 6.56 10.45
CA TYR A 2 3.23 5.14 10.59
C TYR A 2 3.54 4.38 9.31
N ALA A 3 4.05 3.17 9.44
CA ALA A 3 4.31 2.29 8.31
C ALA A 3 3.19 1.26 8.20
N ILE A 4 2.50 1.26 7.07
CA ILE A 4 1.39 0.35 6.81
C ILE A 4 1.75 -0.52 5.62
N ARG A 5 1.63 -1.83 5.78
CA ARG A 5 1.89 -2.80 4.72
C ARG A 5 0.60 -3.03 3.95
N LEU A 6 0.68 -2.82 2.65
CA LEU A 6 -0.43 -3.00 1.73
C LEU A 6 -0.04 -4.06 0.71
N GLU A 7 -0.85 -5.12 0.61
CA GLU A 7 -0.62 -6.17 -0.37
C GLU A 7 -1.74 -6.15 -1.39
N LEU A 8 -1.36 -6.03 -2.65
CA LEU A 8 -2.28 -5.95 -3.77
C LEU A 8 -2.10 -7.15 -4.69
N VAL A 9 -3.21 -7.71 -5.13
CA VAL A 9 -3.21 -8.86 -6.02
C VAL A 9 -3.91 -8.45 -7.33
N PRO A 10 -3.26 -8.66 -8.49
CA PRO A 10 -3.88 -8.33 -9.76
C PRO A 10 -5.01 -9.30 -10.08
N PRO A 11 -5.90 -8.93 -11.01
CA PRO A 11 -6.95 -9.86 -11.44
C PRO A 11 -6.32 -11.03 -12.17
N PRO A 12 -7.01 -12.19 -12.20
CA PRO A 12 -6.54 -13.33 -12.97
C PRO A 12 -6.34 -12.92 -14.42
N VAL A 13 -5.20 -13.32 -14.96
CA VAL A 13 -4.88 -13.00 -16.34
C VAL A 13 -5.68 -13.88 -17.26
N ALA A 14 -6.59 -13.28 -18.01
CA ALA A 14 -7.16 -13.95 -19.15
C ALA A 14 -6.24 -13.68 -20.32
N ASP A 15 -6.42 -14.37 -21.39
CA ASP A 15 -5.59 -14.37 -22.58
C ASP A 15 -4.90 -13.07 -22.94
N GLY A 16 -3.60 -13.12 -23.15
CA GLY A 16 -2.84 -12.01 -23.70
C GLY A 16 -2.93 -10.76 -22.89
N CYS A 17 -2.95 -10.91 -21.62
CA CYS A 17 -3.18 -9.82 -20.72
C CYS A 17 -2.20 -8.68 -20.92
N PRO A 18 -2.72 -7.49 -21.02
CA PRO A 18 -1.89 -6.32 -21.00
C PRO A 18 -1.17 -6.24 -19.66
N GLU A 19 -0.14 -5.51 -19.67
CA GLU A 19 0.70 -5.27 -18.53
C GLU A 19 -0.10 -5.00 -17.27
N ALA A 20 0.15 -5.78 -16.26
CA ALA A 20 -0.24 -5.41 -14.92
C ALA A 20 0.53 -4.15 -14.56
N ALA A 21 -0.10 -3.27 -13.83
CA ALA A 21 0.60 -2.09 -13.35
C ALA A 21 1.81 -2.53 -12.52
N GLY A 22 2.98 -2.02 -12.86
CA GLY A 22 4.20 -2.36 -12.15
C GLY A 22 4.38 -1.56 -10.87
N ALA A 23 5.49 -1.79 -10.19
CA ALA A 23 5.78 -1.15 -8.91
C ALA A 23 5.85 0.38 -9.04
N GLY A 24 6.47 0.90 -10.09
CA GLY A 24 6.60 2.33 -10.29
C GLY A 24 5.27 3.07 -10.41
N PRO A 25 4.39 2.66 -11.34
CA PRO A 25 3.07 3.28 -11.45
C PRO A 25 2.24 3.17 -10.19
N VAL A 26 2.27 2.02 -9.51
CA VAL A 26 1.52 1.85 -8.27
C VAL A 26 2.07 2.76 -7.17
N ARG A 27 3.37 2.89 -7.07
CA ARG A 27 3.98 3.81 -6.13
C ARG A 27 3.50 5.25 -6.36
N ALA A 28 3.45 5.67 -7.62
CA ALA A 28 2.96 7.01 -7.96
C ALA A 28 1.51 7.20 -7.55
N LEU A 29 0.67 6.18 -7.77
CA LEU A 29 -0.73 6.22 -7.36
C LEU A 29 -0.86 6.36 -5.84
N LEU A 30 -0.06 5.61 -5.09
CA LEU A 30 -0.12 5.67 -3.63
C LEU A 30 0.31 7.03 -3.09
N LEU A 31 1.34 7.64 -3.70
CA LEU A 31 1.81 8.95 -3.27
C LEU A 31 0.80 10.06 -3.54
N ARG A 32 -0.09 9.86 -4.50
CA ARG A 32 -1.13 10.83 -4.85
C ARG A 32 -2.48 10.51 -4.25
N LEU A 33 -2.57 9.43 -3.51
CA LEU A 33 -3.85 8.95 -3.01
C LEU A 33 -4.45 9.94 -2.02
N PRO A 34 -5.67 10.44 -2.30
CA PRO A 34 -6.35 11.32 -1.36
C PRO A 34 -6.88 10.49 -0.19
N LEU A 35 -6.45 10.81 1.01
CA LEU A 35 -6.87 10.13 2.22
C LEU A 35 -7.52 11.12 3.17
N ASP A 36 -8.54 10.64 3.88
CA ASP A 36 -9.23 11.43 4.88
C ASP A 36 -8.50 11.31 6.22
N GLY A 37 -7.93 12.42 6.66
CA GLY A 37 -7.24 12.46 7.95
C GLY A 37 -5.84 11.82 7.96
N ALA A 38 -5.29 11.55 6.78
CA ALA A 38 -3.96 10.98 6.67
C ALA A 38 -3.31 11.39 5.35
N ARG A 39 -2.01 11.21 5.27
CA ARG A 39 -1.26 11.52 4.05
C ARG A 39 -0.13 10.52 3.87
N VAL A 40 0.00 9.99 2.66
CA VAL A 40 1.12 9.15 2.30
C VAL A 40 2.31 10.04 1.98
N CYS A 41 3.35 9.96 2.79
CA CYS A 41 4.56 10.76 2.61
C CYS A 41 5.62 10.04 1.82
N HIS A 42 5.62 8.72 1.88
CA HIS A 42 6.59 7.89 1.18
C HIS A 42 5.99 6.51 0.97
N ALA A 43 6.41 5.84 -0.08
CA ALA A 43 5.97 4.48 -0.35
C ALA A 43 7.10 3.68 -0.98
N ARG A 44 7.23 2.44 -0.56
CA ARG A 44 8.12 1.47 -1.18
C ARG A 44 7.26 0.36 -1.74
N VAL A 45 7.41 0.08 -3.02
CA VAL A 45 6.62 -0.94 -3.70
C VAL A 45 7.54 -1.92 -4.38
N ARG A 46 7.29 -3.19 -4.19
CA ARG A 46 8.03 -4.25 -4.86
C ARG A 46 7.08 -5.32 -5.35
N GLU A 47 7.52 -6.05 -6.36
CA GLU A 47 6.78 -7.21 -6.84
C GLU A 47 7.04 -8.39 -5.93
N ASP A 48 5.99 -9.17 -5.68
CA ASP A 48 6.06 -10.34 -4.83
C ASP A 48 5.14 -11.40 -5.40
N GLY A 49 5.73 -12.37 -6.09
CA GLY A 49 4.95 -13.36 -6.85
C GLY A 49 4.16 -12.65 -7.94
N ASP A 50 2.85 -12.89 -7.96
CA ASP A 50 1.95 -12.27 -8.93
C ASP A 50 1.42 -10.92 -8.48
N GLY A 51 1.70 -10.55 -7.23
CA GLY A 51 1.17 -9.34 -6.66
C GLY A 51 2.22 -8.29 -6.36
N LEU A 52 1.80 -7.26 -5.66
CA LEU A 52 2.66 -6.18 -5.21
C LEU A 52 2.55 -6.03 -3.70
N VAL A 53 3.67 -5.75 -3.08
CA VAL A 53 3.72 -5.40 -1.66
C VAL A 53 4.22 -3.97 -1.55
N ALA A 54 3.43 -3.16 -0.88
CA ALA A 54 3.80 -1.76 -0.64
C ALA A 54 3.90 -1.52 0.86
N VAL A 55 4.92 -0.76 1.25
CA VAL A 55 4.98 -0.21 2.59
C VAL A 55 4.80 1.28 2.46
N CYS A 56 3.70 1.78 2.99
CA CYS A 56 3.34 3.19 2.91
C CYS A 56 3.62 3.85 4.25
N PHE A 57 4.30 4.98 4.18
CA PHE A 57 4.61 5.78 5.38
C PHE A 57 3.65 6.95 5.42
N LEU A 58 2.79 6.97 6.42
CA LEU A 58 1.70 7.94 6.52
C LEU A 58 1.84 8.81 7.76
N THR A 59 1.43 10.06 7.62
CA THR A 59 1.16 10.91 8.76
C THR A 59 -0.33 10.85 9.06
N SER A 60 -0.68 10.77 10.33
CA SER A 60 -2.07 10.70 10.78
C SER A 60 -2.09 10.93 12.27
N SER A 61 -3.29 11.08 12.83
CA SER A 61 -3.46 11.29 14.27
C SER A 61 -3.15 10.03 15.09
N SER A 62 -3.28 8.85 14.48
CA SER A 62 -3.01 7.59 15.16
C SER A 62 -2.74 6.48 14.14
N LEU A 63 -2.18 5.37 14.61
CA LEU A 63 -1.96 4.21 13.76
C LEU A 63 -3.28 3.68 13.21
N LEU A 64 -4.30 3.60 14.04
CA LEU A 64 -5.60 3.11 13.62
C LEU A 64 -6.20 4.01 12.55
N ALA A 65 -6.12 5.32 12.72
CA ALA A 65 -6.59 6.26 11.71
C ALA A 65 -5.83 6.11 10.40
N ALA A 66 -4.52 5.88 10.46
CA ALA A 66 -3.70 5.66 9.28
C ALA A 66 -4.13 4.38 8.54
N GLU A 67 -4.33 3.29 9.27
CA GLU A 67 -4.79 2.04 8.67
C GLU A 67 -6.14 2.18 7.99
N TRP A 68 -7.10 2.81 8.67
CA TRP A 68 -8.44 3.00 8.14
C TRP A 68 -8.42 3.86 6.88
N ALA A 69 -7.66 4.95 6.91
CA ALA A 69 -7.57 5.86 5.78
C ALA A 69 -6.95 5.16 4.57
N LEU A 70 -5.84 4.45 4.76
CA LEU A 70 -5.18 3.76 3.67
C LEU A 70 -6.05 2.63 3.12
N ARG A 71 -6.73 1.89 3.99
CA ARG A 71 -7.62 0.82 3.56
C ARG A 71 -8.75 1.36 2.68
N ALA A 72 -9.36 2.45 3.09
CA ALA A 72 -10.42 3.08 2.29
C ALA A 72 -9.88 3.58 0.94
N GLY A 73 -8.71 4.21 0.95
CA GLY A 73 -8.08 4.69 -0.27
C GLY A 73 -7.71 3.54 -1.21
N ALA A 74 -7.18 2.46 -0.66
CA ALA A 74 -6.82 1.29 -1.46
C ALA A 74 -8.04 0.64 -2.10
N ARG A 75 -9.15 0.58 -1.37
CA ARG A 75 -10.41 0.05 -1.92
C ARG A 75 -10.90 0.91 -3.08
N ALA A 76 -10.72 2.21 -3.00
CA ALA A 76 -11.09 3.10 -4.09
C ALA A 76 -10.21 2.84 -5.32
N LEU A 77 -8.92 2.56 -5.13
CA LEU A 77 -8.02 2.26 -6.24
C LEU A 77 -8.45 1.01 -7.00
N VAL A 78 -8.88 -0.02 -6.29
CA VAL A 78 -9.25 -1.31 -6.91
C VAL A 78 -10.74 -1.39 -7.27
N GLY A 79 -11.50 -0.36 -6.95
CA GLY A 79 -12.92 -0.31 -7.29
C GLY A 79 -13.13 -0.21 -8.79
N PRO A 80 -14.38 -0.37 -9.24
CA PRO A 80 -14.67 -0.46 -10.68
C PRO A 80 -14.29 0.77 -11.47
N GLU A 81 -14.18 1.92 -10.83
CA GLU A 81 -13.77 3.16 -11.49
C GLU A 81 -12.36 3.57 -11.14
N GLY A 82 -11.65 2.77 -10.37
CA GLY A 82 -10.30 3.10 -9.96
C GLY A 82 -9.25 2.68 -10.98
N PRO A 83 -8.04 3.25 -10.87
CA PRO A 83 -6.96 2.92 -11.80
C PRO A 83 -6.44 1.49 -11.69
N LEU A 84 -6.75 0.80 -10.59
CA LEU A 84 -6.42 -0.61 -10.41
C LEU A 84 -7.67 -1.46 -10.36
N ALA A 85 -8.68 -1.11 -11.17
CA ALA A 85 -9.93 -1.85 -11.23
C ALA A 85 -9.67 -3.33 -11.50
N GLY A 86 -10.33 -4.20 -10.74
CA GLY A 86 -10.15 -5.63 -10.86
C GLY A 86 -9.09 -6.21 -9.93
N TRP A 87 -8.20 -5.40 -9.40
CA TRP A 87 -7.26 -5.84 -8.37
C TRP A 87 -7.98 -6.05 -7.05
N SER A 88 -7.33 -6.72 -6.12
CA SER A 88 -7.87 -6.87 -4.76
C SER A 88 -6.83 -6.49 -3.73
N VAL A 89 -7.31 -6.06 -2.57
CA VAL A 89 -6.47 -5.76 -1.42
C VAL A 89 -6.41 -7.02 -0.57
N ALA A 90 -5.25 -7.67 -0.57
CA ALA A 90 -5.07 -8.89 0.22
C ALA A 90 -4.78 -8.58 1.69
N ARG A 91 -4.10 -7.46 1.94
CA ARG A 91 -3.73 -7.08 3.29
C ARG A 91 -3.50 -5.57 3.37
N CYS A 92 -3.91 -4.98 4.49
CA CYS A 92 -3.64 -3.58 4.79
C CYS A 92 -3.56 -3.45 6.32
N GLU A 93 -2.35 -3.47 6.84
CA GLU A 93 -2.14 -3.44 8.29
C GLU A 93 -0.77 -2.86 8.62
N ALA A 94 -0.55 -2.51 9.87
CA ALA A 94 0.73 -2.02 10.32
C ALA A 94 1.83 -3.01 9.97
N ASP A 95 2.97 -2.50 9.49
CA ASP A 95 4.09 -3.35 9.13
C ASP A 95 4.86 -3.75 10.38
N PRO A 96 4.76 -5.01 10.83
CA PRO A 96 5.44 -5.45 12.05
C PRO A 96 6.96 -5.46 11.89
N TRP A 97 7.45 -5.77 10.71
CA TRP A 97 8.89 -5.83 10.47
C TRP A 97 9.53 -4.46 10.55
N PHE A 98 8.85 -3.45 10.01
CA PHE A 98 9.34 -2.09 10.08
C PHE A 98 9.38 -1.61 11.53
N ALA A 99 8.32 -1.87 12.28
CA ALA A 99 8.25 -1.49 13.67
C ALA A 99 9.34 -2.16 14.50
N LEU A 100 9.57 -3.46 14.28
CA LEU A 100 10.63 -4.20 14.95
C LEU A 100 12.01 -3.70 14.55
N GLY A 101 12.20 -3.42 13.27
CA GLY A 101 13.47 -2.91 12.76
C GLY A 101 13.84 -1.58 13.39
N ARG A 102 12.89 -0.66 13.50
CA ARG A 102 13.13 0.62 14.15
C ARG A 102 13.49 0.44 15.61
N TRP A 103 12.79 -0.44 16.27
CA TRP A 103 13.05 -0.69 17.68
C TRP A 103 14.45 -1.27 17.88
N GLN A 104 14.86 -2.19 17.05
CA GLN A 104 16.19 -2.77 17.08
C GLN A 104 17.28 -1.74 16.82
N ASP A 105 17.05 -0.86 15.87
CA ASP A 105 17.99 0.20 15.56
C ASP A 105 18.21 1.13 16.76
N ARG A 106 17.14 1.45 17.46
CA ARG A 106 17.24 2.24 18.67
C ARG A 106 18.03 1.52 19.76
N ALA A 107 17.84 0.23 19.87
CA ALA A 107 18.55 -0.57 20.87
C ALA A 107 20.03 -0.64 20.56
N ARG A 108 20.43 -0.54 19.31
CA ARG A 108 21.83 -0.55 18.92
C ARG A 108 22.53 0.77 19.15
N SER A 109 21.79 1.82 19.08
CA SER A 109 22.35 3.14 19.29
C SER A 109 22.21 3.57 20.76
#